data_7a55dc88902d0fcf3927c0eaaf3e4f1e
#
_entry.id   7a55dc88902d0fcf3927c0eaaf3e4f1e
#
_cell.length_a   1.000
_cell.length_b   1.000
_cell.length_c   1.000
_cell.angle_alpha   90.00
_cell.angle_beta   90.00
_cell.angle_gamma   90.00
#
_symmetry.space_group_name_H-M   'P 1'
#
loop_
_entity.id
_entity.type
_entity.pdbx_description
1 polymer ?
#
loop_
_entity_poly.entity_id
_entity_poly.type
_entity_poly.pdbx_seq_one_letter_code
_entity_poly.pdbx_strand_id
1 'polypeptide(L)'
;MKRIVPLYYVKNVLRKCYSGLLCPQLCLLCGKVSEAGLPLCSHCIQTEFEPYIGSDDLEHLCRAEPRCKHCGKILISEHEYCTCCRRTDGESAEKPRPACDRIFTLFPYIGLGQKLLPVWKNNNIRTFSTVFAPLIHSLCTQHPGLASLPLVPVPPRPKKLREKGWDQIEDLAKDLAVYPELTIYRCLKRQDGIPQKKLSKADRAVNLQGKITFSAKAVPEKLMLLDDVMTTGATLEACAHTLKAAGCKEVFGLCLFFD
;
A
#
# COMPACT_ATOMS: atom_id res chain seq x y z
N MET A 1 -19.52 -17.82 13.66
CA MET A 1 -19.69 -17.41 12.25
C MET A 1 -18.74 -18.22 11.38
N LYS A 2 -19.24 -18.98 10.39
CA LYS A 2 -18.37 -19.76 9.49
C LYS A 2 -17.68 -18.82 8.52
N ARG A 3 -16.34 -18.73 8.61
CA ARG A 3 -15.52 -17.96 7.65
C ARG A 3 -15.61 -18.64 6.29
N ILE A 4 -16.24 -18.00 5.33
CA ILE A 4 -16.29 -18.46 3.94
C ILE A 4 -14.97 -18.05 3.30
N VAL A 5 -14.04 -19.00 3.20
CA VAL A 5 -12.82 -18.81 2.40
C VAL A 5 -13.25 -18.69 0.93
N PRO A 6 -12.90 -17.60 0.22
CA PRO A 6 -13.30 -17.44 -1.18
C PRO A 6 -12.82 -18.62 -2.04
N LEU A 7 -13.67 -19.10 -2.93
CA LEU A 7 -13.41 -20.24 -3.85
C LEU A 7 -12.12 -20.06 -4.68
N TYR A 8 -11.71 -18.83 -4.90
CA TYR A 8 -10.44 -18.42 -5.54
C TYR A 8 -9.22 -18.82 -4.71
N TYR A 9 -9.29 -18.67 -3.40
CA TYR A 9 -8.21 -19.11 -2.50
C TYR A 9 -8.00 -20.62 -2.64
N VAL A 10 -9.09 -21.37 -2.71
CA VAL A 10 -9.07 -22.83 -2.88
C VAL A 10 -8.49 -23.23 -4.25
N LYS A 11 -8.83 -22.55 -5.36
CA LYS A 11 -8.29 -22.84 -6.69
C LYS A 11 -6.80 -22.53 -6.83
N ASN A 12 -6.33 -21.43 -6.25
CA ASN A 12 -4.89 -21.10 -6.25
C ASN A 12 -4.09 -22.01 -5.31
N VAL A 13 -4.68 -22.42 -4.19
CA VAL A 13 -4.10 -23.41 -3.28
C VAL A 13 -3.93 -24.76 -3.98
N LEU A 14 -4.95 -25.25 -4.66
CA LEU A 14 -4.88 -26.53 -5.38
C LEU A 14 -3.85 -26.54 -6.52
N ARG A 15 -3.72 -25.44 -7.26
CA ARG A 15 -2.71 -25.32 -8.34
C ARG A 15 -1.28 -25.28 -7.82
N LYS A 16 -1.07 -24.79 -6.58
CA LYS A 16 0.24 -24.72 -5.89
C LYS A 16 0.55 -25.96 -5.05
N CYS A 17 -0.45 -26.77 -4.67
CA CYS A 17 -0.23 -28.00 -3.90
C CYS A 17 0.69 -29.00 -4.62
N TYR A 18 0.63 -29.10 -5.95
CA TYR A 18 1.52 -29.97 -6.70
C TYR A 18 2.99 -29.53 -6.67
N SER A 19 3.27 -28.24 -6.62
CA SER A 19 4.66 -27.73 -6.49
C SER A 19 5.18 -27.76 -5.05
N GLY A 20 4.30 -27.65 -4.07
CA GLY A 20 4.65 -27.64 -2.64
C GLY A 20 5.03 -29.01 -2.08
N LEU A 21 4.57 -30.09 -2.70
CA LEU A 21 4.93 -31.47 -2.27
C LEU A 21 6.40 -31.82 -2.55
N LEU A 22 7.00 -31.22 -3.58
CA LEU A 22 8.37 -31.51 -4.00
C LEU A 22 9.42 -30.57 -3.40
N CYS A 23 8.99 -29.37 -2.93
CA CYS A 23 9.89 -28.38 -2.31
C CYS A 23 9.09 -27.56 -1.29
N PRO A 24 9.03 -27.96 -0.01
CA PRO A 24 8.31 -27.21 1.01
C PRO A 24 8.95 -25.82 1.19
N GLN A 25 8.15 -24.78 1.01
CA GLN A 25 8.59 -23.41 1.25
C GLN A 25 8.60 -23.15 2.74
N LEU A 26 9.68 -22.56 3.25
CA LEU A 26 9.76 -22.16 4.65
C LEU A 26 9.20 -20.76 4.82
N CYS A 27 8.47 -20.56 5.92
CA CYS A 27 7.98 -19.25 6.33
C CYS A 27 9.15 -18.30 6.60
N LEU A 28 9.14 -17.13 5.96
CA LEU A 28 10.20 -16.14 6.08
C LEU A 28 10.28 -15.47 7.45
N LEU A 29 9.27 -15.62 8.29
CA LEU A 29 9.26 -15.07 9.66
C LEU A 29 9.71 -16.09 10.70
N CYS A 30 9.17 -17.32 10.67
CA CYS A 30 9.42 -18.30 11.74
C CYS A 30 10.22 -19.53 11.28
N GLY A 31 10.55 -19.67 10.01
CA GLY A 31 11.30 -20.81 9.46
C GLY A 31 10.53 -22.14 9.40
N LYS A 32 9.27 -22.22 9.87
CA LYS A 32 8.43 -23.42 9.75
C LYS A 32 7.93 -23.58 8.32
N VAL A 33 7.55 -24.81 7.95
CA VAL A 33 6.94 -25.07 6.66
C VAL A 33 5.69 -24.22 6.49
N SER A 34 5.59 -23.50 5.36
CA SER A 34 4.41 -22.71 5.03
C SER A 34 3.50 -23.51 4.09
N GLU A 35 2.21 -23.23 4.18
CA GLU A 35 1.17 -23.91 3.43
C GLU A 35 1.17 -23.42 1.98
N ALA A 36 0.93 -24.35 1.05
CA ALA A 36 0.63 -24.06 -0.37
C ALA A 36 1.62 -23.11 -1.08
N GLY A 37 2.90 -23.12 -0.70
CA GLY A 37 3.92 -22.28 -1.33
C GLY A 37 3.79 -20.78 -1.03
N LEU A 38 3.10 -20.42 0.07
CA LEU A 38 3.05 -19.05 0.56
C LEU A 38 4.39 -18.65 1.19
N PRO A 39 4.79 -17.39 1.12
CA PRO A 39 6.01 -16.91 1.75
C PRO A 39 5.91 -16.84 3.29
N LEU A 40 4.70 -16.89 3.83
CA LEU A 40 4.38 -16.87 5.26
C LEU A 40 3.40 -17.98 5.60
N CYS A 41 3.56 -18.62 6.76
CA CYS A 41 2.59 -19.58 7.26
C CYS A 41 1.36 -18.89 7.86
N SER A 42 0.23 -19.61 7.93
CA SER A 42 -1.03 -19.10 8.47
C SER A 42 -0.88 -18.55 9.89
N HIS A 43 -0.11 -19.22 10.74
CA HIS A 43 0.17 -18.76 12.10
C HIS A 43 0.82 -17.36 12.11
N CYS A 44 1.88 -17.12 11.32
CA CYS A 44 2.52 -15.81 11.25
C CYS A 44 1.60 -14.75 10.64
N ILE A 45 0.75 -15.11 9.67
CA ILE A 45 -0.24 -14.16 9.13
C ILE A 45 -1.22 -13.75 10.24
N GLN A 46 -1.73 -14.70 11.00
CA GLN A 46 -2.67 -14.43 12.09
C GLN A 46 -2.07 -13.63 13.24
N THR A 47 -0.84 -13.94 13.64
CA THR A 47 -0.22 -13.28 14.80
C THR A 47 0.37 -11.92 14.50
N GLU A 48 0.94 -11.74 13.29
CA GLU A 48 1.70 -10.56 12.95
C GLU A 48 0.92 -9.54 12.10
N PHE A 49 -0.12 -9.94 11.37
CA PHE A 49 -0.83 -9.06 10.44
C PHE A 49 -2.32 -8.86 10.78
N GLU A 50 -3.07 -9.93 11.09
CA GLU A 50 -4.50 -9.81 11.37
C GLU A 50 -4.82 -8.84 12.52
N PRO A 51 -3.99 -8.71 13.58
CA PRO A 51 -4.24 -7.74 14.64
C PRO A 51 -4.28 -6.28 14.19
N TYR A 52 -3.64 -5.97 13.06
CA TYR A 52 -3.66 -4.61 12.50
C TYR A 52 -4.88 -4.31 11.61
N ILE A 53 -5.65 -5.32 11.24
CA ILE A 53 -6.76 -5.21 10.29
C ILE A 53 -8.12 -5.36 10.98
N GLY A 54 -8.14 -5.99 12.15
CA GLY A 54 -9.36 -6.33 12.89
C GLY A 54 -9.94 -5.20 13.76
N SER A 55 -9.57 -3.94 13.54
CA SER A 55 -10.14 -2.81 14.28
C SER A 55 -11.43 -2.33 13.60
N ASP A 56 -12.50 -2.19 14.38
CA ASP A 56 -13.79 -1.65 13.92
C ASP A 56 -13.72 -0.15 13.60
N ASP A 57 -12.66 0.52 14.02
CA ASP A 57 -12.45 1.95 13.85
C ASP A 57 -11.32 2.23 12.84
N LEU A 58 -11.67 2.90 11.72
CA LEU A 58 -10.70 3.38 10.74
C LEU A 58 -9.68 4.36 11.31
N GLU A 59 -9.99 5.04 12.39
CA GLU A 59 -9.04 5.91 13.09
C GLU A 59 -8.00 5.11 13.86
N HIS A 60 -8.32 3.87 14.23
CA HIS A 60 -7.48 2.95 15.00
C HIS A 60 -7.13 1.69 14.20
N LEU A 61 -6.91 1.78 12.89
CA LEU A 61 -6.50 0.67 12.02
C LEU A 61 -5.29 -0.11 12.50
N CYS A 62 -4.58 0.42 13.50
CA CYS A 62 -3.46 -0.22 14.15
C CYS A 62 -3.62 -0.06 15.65
N ARG A 63 -3.70 -1.18 16.35
CA ARG A 63 -3.76 -1.29 17.82
C ARG A 63 -3.29 -0.03 18.55
N ALA A 64 -4.21 0.58 19.30
CA ALA A 64 -4.01 1.44 20.47
C ALA A 64 -2.94 2.55 20.45
N GLU A 65 -2.17 2.71 19.38
CA GLU A 65 -1.18 3.78 19.28
C GLU A 65 -1.75 5.00 18.59
N PRO A 66 -1.65 6.20 19.18
CA PRO A 66 -2.13 7.42 18.57
C PRO A 66 -1.42 7.65 17.23
N ARG A 67 -2.19 7.93 16.17
CA ARG A 67 -1.66 8.13 14.84
C ARG A 67 -1.98 9.50 14.29
N CYS A 68 -1.08 9.99 13.47
CA CYS A 68 -1.30 11.24 12.74
C CYS A 68 -2.54 11.12 11.84
N LYS A 69 -3.51 11.98 12.04
CA LYS A 69 -4.79 11.99 11.28
C LYS A 69 -4.59 12.19 9.77
N HIS A 70 -3.44 12.75 9.35
CA HIS A 70 -3.15 12.93 7.93
C HIS A 70 -2.34 11.78 7.33
N CYS A 71 -1.16 11.47 7.88
CA CYS A 71 -0.21 10.55 7.24
C CYS A 71 -0.14 9.17 7.88
N GLY A 72 -0.91 8.90 8.95
CA GLY A 72 -0.93 7.60 9.61
C GLY A 72 0.34 7.25 10.41
N LYS A 73 1.33 8.16 10.52
CA LYS A 73 2.53 7.96 11.32
C LYS A 73 2.16 7.81 12.81
N ILE A 74 2.81 6.87 13.52
CA ILE A 74 2.67 6.74 14.98
C ILE A 74 3.11 8.04 15.65
N LEU A 75 2.33 8.52 16.60
CA LEU A 75 2.61 9.67 17.44
C LEU A 75 3.19 9.20 18.77
N ILE A 76 4.32 9.76 19.19
CA ILE A 76 4.98 9.40 20.45
C ILE A 76 4.58 10.40 21.56
N SER A 77 4.64 11.67 21.24
CA SER A 77 4.33 12.78 22.16
C SER A 77 3.43 13.84 21.54
N GLU A 78 3.11 13.67 20.26
CA GLU A 78 2.24 14.60 19.54
C GLU A 78 0.77 14.22 19.70
N HIS A 79 -0.11 15.22 19.55
CA HIS A 79 -1.56 15.05 19.51
C HIS A 79 -2.06 15.25 18.07
N GLU A 80 -2.96 14.39 17.61
CA GLU A 80 -3.65 14.45 16.31
C GLU A 80 -2.75 14.45 15.06
N TYR A 81 -1.69 15.27 15.01
CA TYR A 81 -0.81 15.42 13.85
C TYR A 81 0.67 15.32 14.25
N CYS A 82 1.46 14.63 13.46
CA CYS A 82 2.92 14.59 13.64
C CYS A 82 3.55 15.95 13.31
N THR A 83 4.79 16.14 13.72
CA THR A 83 5.57 17.37 13.49
C THR A 83 5.61 17.80 12.01
N CYS A 84 5.58 16.85 11.07
CA CYS A 84 5.57 17.15 9.64
C CYS A 84 4.20 17.60 9.11
N CYS A 85 3.11 17.13 9.72
CA CYS A 85 1.73 17.39 9.29
C CYS A 85 1.02 18.46 10.10
N ARG A 86 1.55 18.79 11.30
CA ARG A 86 1.01 19.85 12.16
C ARG A 86 1.18 21.21 11.48
N ARG A 87 0.11 21.98 11.50
CA ARG A 87 0.16 23.41 11.21
C ARG A 87 0.33 24.14 12.53
N THR A 88 1.37 24.93 12.67
CA THR A 88 1.48 25.88 13.78
C THR A 88 0.68 27.13 13.42
N ASP A 89 -0.21 27.55 14.31
CA ASP A 89 -0.91 28.82 14.19
C ASP A 89 0.16 29.94 14.15
N GLY A 90 0.33 30.57 12.97
CA GLY A 90 1.33 31.61 12.76
C GLY A 90 2.44 31.28 11.74
N GLU A 91 2.59 30.05 11.30
CA GLU A 91 3.39 29.79 10.10
C GLU A 91 2.62 30.30 8.87
N SER A 92 3.27 31.22 8.15
CA SER A 92 2.79 31.87 6.96
C SER A 92 2.03 30.92 6.03
N ALA A 93 1.04 31.48 5.31
CA ALA A 93 0.17 30.80 4.33
C ALA A 93 0.90 30.02 3.19
N GLU A 94 2.21 29.87 3.28
CA GLU A 94 3.11 29.37 2.24
C GLU A 94 3.28 27.85 2.19
N LYS A 95 2.91 27.08 3.23
CA LYS A 95 2.92 25.62 3.09
C LYS A 95 1.63 25.17 2.39
N PRO A 96 1.72 24.71 1.14
CA PRO A 96 0.56 24.22 0.41
C PRO A 96 -0.10 23.07 1.19
N ARG A 97 -1.44 23.00 1.12
CA ARG A 97 -2.16 21.85 1.70
C ARG A 97 -1.71 20.59 1.00
N PRO A 98 -1.49 19.49 1.75
CA PRO A 98 -1.23 18.19 1.12
C PRO A 98 -2.34 17.87 0.10
N ALA A 99 -1.95 17.33 -1.05
CA ALA A 99 -2.88 16.95 -2.09
C ALA A 99 -3.58 15.64 -1.75
N CYS A 100 -2.91 14.73 -1.05
CA CYS A 100 -3.50 13.54 -0.47
C CYS A 100 -4.27 13.94 0.80
N ASP A 101 -5.58 13.70 0.84
CA ASP A 101 -6.44 14.15 1.94
C ASP A 101 -6.17 13.36 3.22
N ARG A 102 -5.96 12.04 3.11
CA ARG A 102 -5.60 11.16 4.23
C ARG A 102 -4.84 9.95 3.74
N ILE A 103 -3.88 9.46 4.54
CA ILE A 103 -3.11 8.25 4.23
C ILE A 103 -3.34 7.22 5.35
N PHE A 104 -3.76 6.03 4.95
CA PHE A 104 -3.85 4.86 5.82
C PHE A 104 -2.61 4.02 5.64
N THR A 105 -2.00 3.61 6.74
CA THR A 105 -0.82 2.75 6.76
C THR A 105 -1.12 1.52 7.62
N LEU A 106 -0.91 0.32 7.10
CA LEU A 106 -1.37 -0.90 7.75
C LEU A 106 -0.36 -1.40 8.79
N PHE A 107 0.89 -1.62 8.40
CA PHE A 107 1.88 -2.32 9.21
C PHE A 107 3.10 -1.45 9.49
N PRO A 108 3.76 -1.62 10.66
CA PRO A 108 5.01 -0.93 10.92
C PRO A 108 6.12 -1.44 10.01
N TYR A 109 6.95 -0.52 9.51
CA TYR A 109 8.16 -0.88 8.75
C TYR A 109 9.20 -1.52 9.67
N ILE A 110 9.38 -0.98 10.89
CA ILE A 110 10.31 -1.51 11.88
C ILE A 110 9.86 -2.92 12.28
N GLY A 111 10.80 -3.86 12.25
CA GLY A 111 10.52 -5.28 12.51
C GLY A 111 9.99 -6.02 11.28
N LEU A 112 8.70 -5.95 10.99
CA LEU A 112 8.07 -6.68 9.89
C LEU A 112 8.49 -6.16 8.52
N GLY A 113 8.31 -4.87 8.29
CA GLY A 113 8.62 -4.25 6.99
C GLY A 113 10.09 -4.38 6.62
N GLN A 114 10.99 -4.22 7.58
CA GLN A 114 12.44 -4.38 7.36
C GLN A 114 12.83 -5.79 6.92
N LYS A 115 12.13 -6.81 7.40
CA LYS A 115 12.36 -8.22 7.01
C LYS A 115 11.74 -8.55 5.66
N LEU A 116 10.51 -8.11 5.43
CA LEU A 116 9.68 -8.59 4.31
C LEU A 116 9.82 -7.75 3.04
N LEU A 117 9.87 -6.41 3.15
CA LEU A 117 9.92 -5.53 1.99
C LEU A 117 11.16 -5.73 1.10
N PRO A 118 12.39 -5.85 1.64
CA PRO A 118 13.57 -6.14 0.82
C PRO A 118 13.44 -7.47 0.09
N VAL A 119 12.90 -8.49 0.74
CA VAL A 119 12.70 -9.82 0.16
C VAL A 119 11.66 -9.75 -0.95
N TRP A 120 10.53 -9.09 -0.73
CA TRP A 120 9.52 -8.87 -1.75
C TRP A 120 10.07 -8.06 -2.93
N LYS A 121 10.75 -6.94 -2.64
CA LYS A 121 11.27 -6.04 -3.67
C LYS A 121 12.45 -6.60 -4.46
N ASN A 122 13.34 -7.37 -3.85
CA ASN A 122 14.63 -7.72 -4.44
C ASN A 122 14.78 -9.21 -4.77
N ASN A 123 14.16 -10.10 -3.99
CA ASN A 123 14.36 -11.56 -4.15
C ASN A 123 13.29 -12.22 -5.04
N ASN A 124 12.52 -11.44 -5.78
CA ASN A 124 11.49 -11.92 -6.72
C ASN A 124 10.41 -12.83 -6.09
N ILE A 125 10.17 -12.73 -4.78
CA ILE A 125 9.11 -13.49 -4.13
C ILE A 125 7.77 -12.78 -4.38
N ARG A 126 7.26 -12.90 -5.59
CA ARG A 126 6.02 -12.26 -6.07
C ARG A 126 4.78 -12.71 -5.30
N THR A 127 4.85 -13.88 -4.68
CA THR A 127 3.75 -14.48 -3.91
C THR A 127 3.36 -13.70 -2.65
N PHE A 128 4.10 -12.67 -2.25
CA PHE A 128 3.65 -11.77 -1.17
C PHE A 128 2.34 -11.06 -1.48
N SER A 129 2.05 -10.74 -2.74
CA SER A 129 0.78 -10.14 -3.12
C SER A 129 -0.41 -11.01 -2.72
N THR A 130 -0.26 -12.34 -2.77
CA THR A 130 -1.31 -13.29 -2.34
C THR A 130 -1.54 -13.34 -0.83
N VAL A 131 -0.60 -12.82 -0.04
CA VAL A 131 -0.76 -12.63 1.42
C VAL A 131 -1.48 -11.32 1.71
N PHE A 132 -1.04 -10.24 1.06
CA PHE A 132 -1.58 -8.90 1.35
C PHE A 132 -2.96 -8.64 0.74
N ALA A 133 -3.28 -9.23 -0.41
CA ALA A 133 -4.59 -9.02 -1.04
C ALA A 133 -5.78 -9.46 -0.17
N PRO A 134 -5.79 -10.65 0.47
CA PRO A 134 -6.85 -11.03 1.41
C PRO A 134 -6.95 -10.09 2.63
N LEU A 135 -5.82 -9.58 3.12
CA LEU A 135 -5.78 -8.67 4.27
C LEU A 135 -6.41 -7.32 3.91
N ILE A 136 -6.07 -6.76 2.75
CA ILE A 136 -6.68 -5.52 2.24
C ILE A 136 -8.17 -5.72 1.95
N HIS A 137 -8.54 -6.84 1.35
CA HIS A 137 -9.95 -7.16 1.10
C HIS A 137 -10.73 -7.24 2.41
N SER A 138 -10.19 -7.92 3.44
CA SER A 138 -10.80 -7.99 4.77
C SER A 138 -10.99 -6.60 5.38
N LEU A 139 -9.98 -5.73 5.27
CA LEU A 139 -10.07 -4.34 5.70
C LEU A 139 -11.20 -3.59 4.99
N CYS A 140 -11.26 -3.68 3.66
CA CYS A 140 -12.28 -3.01 2.86
C CYS A 140 -13.69 -3.51 3.19
N THR A 141 -13.86 -4.82 3.44
CA THR A 141 -15.17 -5.39 3.80
C THR A 141 -15.64 -4.97 5.19
N GLN A 142 -14.71 -4.77 6.13
CA GLN A 142 -15.03 -4.23 7.46
C GLN A 142 -15.38 -2.74 7.41
N HIS A 143 -14.88 -2.02 6.41
CA HIS A 143 -15.07 -0.59 6.22
C HIS A 143 -15.70 -0.30 4.85
N PRO A 144 -17.04 -0.37 4.70
CA PRO A 144 -17.71 -0.22 3.40
C PRO A 144 -17.40 1.10 2.68
N GLY A 145 -17.09 2.16 3.43
CA GLY A 145 -16.62 3.44 2.87
C GLY A 145 -15.31 3.33 2.08
N LEU A 146 -14.42 2.40 2.46
CA LEU A 146 -13.19 2.12 1.71
C LEU A 146 -13.45 1.21 0.50
N ALA A 147 -14.33 0.22 0.64
CA ALA A 147 -14.65 -0.71 -0.44
C ALA A 147 -15.25 -0.02 -1.66
N SER A 148 -15.96 1.09 -1.46
CA SER A 148 -16.56 1.87 -2.54
C SER A 148 -15.57 2.73 -3.32
N LEU A 149 -14.35 2.93 -2.81
CA LEU A 149 -13.32 3.74 -3.45
C LEU A 149 -12.57 2.93 -4.51
N PRO A 150 -12.47 3.41 -5.76
CA PRO A 150 -11.57 2.81 -6.73
C PRO A 150 -10.13 2.84 -6.23
N LEU A 151 -9.47 1.68 -6.24
CA LEU A 151 -8.06 1.52 -5.89
C LEU A 151 -7.19 1.85 -7.10
N VAL A 152 -6.32 2.82 -6.96
CA VAL A 152 -5.40 3.28 -8.00
C VAL A 152 -3.98 2.86 -7.63
N PRO A 153 -3.39 1.85 -8.28
CA PRO A 153 -2.01 1.47 -8.03
C PRO A 153 -1.07 2.62 -8.40
N VAL A 154 -0.14 2.94 -7.49
CA VAL A 154 0.93 3.90 -7.76
C VAL A 154 1.78 3.37 -8.90
N PRO A 155 1.98 4.14 -10.00
CA PRO A 155 2.66 3.63 -11.18
C PRO A 155 4.14 3.35 -10.90
N PRO A 156 4.66 2.19 -11.32
CA PRO A 156 6.07 1.82 -11.13
C PRO A 156 7.02 2.75 -11.89
N ARG A 157 8.26 2.81 -11.46
CA ARG A 157 9.32 3.46 -12.22
C ARG A 157 9.61 2.65 -13.50
N PRO A 158 9.48 3.21 -14.72
CA PRO A 158 9.62 2.44 -15.95
C PRO A 158 10.98 1.74 -16.06
N LYS A 159 12.08 2.41 -15.66
CA LYS A 159 13.40 1.79 -15.61
C LYS A 159 13.41 0.54 -14.73
N LYS A 160 12.88 0.62 -13.50
CA LYS A 160 12.81 -0.51 -12.58
C LYS A 160 11.95 -1.65 -13.13
N LEU A 161 10.84 -1.30 -13.80
CA LEU A 161 9.95 -2.28 -14.41
C LEU A 161 10.64 -3.02 -15.58
N ARG A 162 11.42 -2.31 -16.41
CA ARG A 162 12.21 -2.93 -17.51
C ARG A 162 13.30 -3.85 -16.97
N GLU A 163 14.01 -3.44 -15.91
CA GLU A 163 15.10 -4.23 -15.32
C GLU A 163 14.57 -5.47 -14.60
N LYS A 164 13.44 -5.35 -13.92
CA LYS A 164 12.90 -6.41 -13.05
C LYS A 164 11.84 -7.29 -13.73
N GLY A 165 11.17 -6.76 -14.75
CA GLY A 165 10.08 -7.43 -15.46
C GLY A 165 8.73 -7.49 -14.72
N TRP A 166 8.64 -6.97 -13.49
CA TRP A 166 7.43 -6.95 -12.68
C TRP A 166 7.46 -5.83 -11.62
N ASP A 167 6.29 -5.52 -11.07
CA ASP A 167 6.14 -4.57 -9.98
C ASP A 167 5.22 -5.14 -8.89
N GLN A 168 5.60 -4.91 -7.63
CA GLN A 168 4.92 -5.46 -6.46
C GLN A 168 3.49 -4.92 -6.29
N ILE A 169 3.27 -3.64 -6.61
CA ILE A 169 1.94 -3.03 -6.47
C ILE A 169 1.03 -3.43 -7.62
N GLU A 170 1.57 -3.59 -8.83
CA GLU A 170 0.80 -4.14 -9.95
C GLU A 170 0.41 -5.60 -9.73
N ASP A 171 1.28 -6.44 -9.14
CA ASP A 171 0.92 -7.80 -8.80
C ASP A 171 -0.14 -7.83 -7.68
N LEU A 172 0.00 -6.98 -6.65
CA LEU A 172 -1.01 -6.82 -5.61
C LEU A 172 -2.36 -6.35 -6.19
N ALA A 173 -2.34 -5.37 -7.10
CA ALA A 173 -3.54 -4.88 -7.77
C ALA A 173 -4.23 -5.96 -8.63
N LYS A 174 -3.47 -6.89 -9.25
CA LYS A 174 -4.04 -8.05 -9.97
C LYS A 174 -4.72 -9.03 -9.01
N ASP A 175 -4.10 -9.30 -7.85
CA ASP A 175 -4.68 -10.20 -6.86
C ASP A 175 -5.91 -9.57 -6.19
N LEU A 176 -5.92 -8.25 -5.98
CA LEU A 176 -7.09 -7.51 -5.48
C LEU A 176 -8.25 -7.47 -6.50
N ALA A 177 -7.96 -7.41 -7.80
CA ALA A 177 -8.97 -7.38 -8.85
C ALA A 177 -9.82 -8.67 -8.94
N VAL A 178 -9.47 -9.71 -8.18
CA VAL A 178 -10.24 -10.95 -8.10
C VAL A 178 -11.47 -10.81 -7.21
N TYR A 179 -11.45 -9.84 -6.30
CA TYR A 179 -12.56 -9.55 -5.40
C TYR A 179 -13.56 -8.60 -6.11
N PRO A 180 -14.79 -9.04 -6.39
CA PRO A 180 -15.75 -8.28 -7.19
C PRO A 180 -16.18 -6.95 -6.54
N GLU A 181 -16.02 -6.84 -5.23
CA GLU A 181 -16.34 -5.64 -4.45
C GLU A 181 -15.30 -4.53 -4.64
N LEU A 182 -14.09 -4.87 -5.10
CA LEU A 182 -12.99 -3.94 -5.26
C LEU A 182 -12.82 -3.53 -6.72
N THR A 183 -12.73 -2.25 -6.98
CA THR A 183 -12.48 -1.70 -8.31
C THR A 183 -11.03 -1.26 -8.43
N ILE A 184 -10.26 -1.86 -9.34
CA ILE A 184 -8.89 -1.42 -9.65
C ILE A 184 -8.90 -0.48 -10.84
N TYR A 185 -8.48 0.77 -10.63
CA TYR A 185 -8.51 1.82 -11.66
C TYR A 185 -7.11 2.30 -12.03
N ARG A 186 -6.60 1.88 -13.18
CA ARG A 186 -5.27 2.24 -13.68
C ARG A 186 -5.33 3.49 -14.53
N CYS A 187 -5.23 4.65 -13.89
CA CYS A 187 -5.36 5.95 -14.54
C CYS A 187 -4.07 6.78 -14.50
N LEU A 188 -3.02 6.30 -13.85
CA LEU A 188 -1.76 7.00 -13.73
C LEU A 188 -0.65 6.31 -14.52
N LYS A 189 0.22 7.10 -15.13
CA LYS A 189 1.47 6.65 -15.77
C LYS A 189 2.64 7.43 -15.21
N ARG A 190 3.80 6.78 -15.08
CA ARG A 190 5.03 7.41 -14.65
C ARG A 190 6.03 7.45 -15.80
N GLN A 191 6.66 8.60 -16.00
CA GLN A 191 7.75 8.78 -16.98
C GLN A 191 9.11 8.55 -16.32
N ASP A 192 10.09 8.10 -17.09
CA ASP A 192 11.47 8.02 -16.65
C ASP A 192 11.99 9.45 -16.39
N GLY A 193 12.58 9.65 -15.22
CA GLY A 193 13.27 10.91 -14.93
C GLY A 193 14.72 10.84 -15.36
N ILE A 194 15.30 11.99 -15.74
CA ILE A 194 16.76 12.12 -15.93
C ILE A 194 17.45 11.76 -14.61
N PRO A 195 18.48 10.87 -14.60
CA PRO A 195 19.17 10.48 -13.40
C PRO A 195 19.97 11.68 -12.86
N GLN A 196 19.46 12.39 -11.89
CA GLN A 196 20.22 13.40 -11.17
C GLN A 196 20.79 12.76 -9.91
N LYS A 197 22.10 12.56 -9.90
CA LYS A 197 22.86 11.79 -8.90
C LYS A 197 22.92 12.38 -7.49
N LYS A 198 22.39 13.58 -7.22
CA LYS A 198 22.44 14.21 -5.88
C LYS A 198 21.25 15.16 -5.70
N LEU A 199 20.15 14.66 -5.16
CA LEU A 199 19.02 15.53 -4.77
C LEU A 199 18.69 15.35 -3.30
N SER A 200 18.46 16.48 -2.60
CA SER A 200 17.97 16.54 -1.21
C SER A 200 16.56 15.96 -1.08
N LYS A 201 16.07 15.74 0.16
CA LYS A 201 14.69 15.28 0.40
C LYS A 201 13.63 16.21 -0.21
N ALA A 202 13.85 17.53 -0.15
CA ALA A 202 12.96 18.53 -0.73
C ALA A 202 12.94 18.46 -2.27
N ASP A 203 14.09 18.29 -2.89
CA ASP A 203 14.22 18.15 -4.35
C ASP A 203 13.58 16.88 -4.90
N ARG A 204 13.46 15.83 -4.09
CA ARG A 204 12.76 14.58 -4.50
C ARG A 204 11.26 14.77 -4.67
N ALA A 205 10.64 15.62 -3.84
CA ALA A 205 9.22 15.95 -3.97
C ALA A 205 8.94 16.76 -5.24
N VAL A 206 9.75 17.79 -5.49
CA VAL A 206 9.66 18.63 -6.69
C VAL A 206 9.98 17.83 -7.97
N ASN A 207 10.93 16.91 -7.92
CA ASN A 207 11.31 16.07 -9.05
C ASN A 207 10.28 14.99 -9.44
N LEU A 208 9.30 14.71 -8.59
CA LEU A 208 8.19 13.80 -8.90
C LEU A 208 7.00 14.54 -9.52
N GLN A 209 6.83 15.82 -9.23
CA GLN A 209 5.86 16.67 -9.90
C GLN A 209 6.21 16.76 -11.40
N GLY A 210 5.25 16.46 -12.25
CA GLY A 210 5.44 16.41 -13.72
C GLY A 210 5.93 15.08 -14.29
N LYS A 211 6.32 14.10 -13.45
CA LYS A 211 6.68 12.75 -13.92
C LYS A 211 5.51 11.76 -13.89
N ILE A 212 4.44 12.11 -13.20
CA ILE A 212 3.22 11.31 -13.14
C ILE A 212 2.16 12.02 -13.99
N THR A 213 1.54 11.29 -14.89
CA THR A 213 0.52 11.81 -15.81
C THR A 213 -0.77 11.03 -15.66
N PHE A 214 -1.89 11.73 -15.76
CA PHE A 214 -3.20 11.12 -15.85
C PHE A 214 -3.43 10.60 -17.27
N SER A 215 -3.91 9.37 -17.43
CA SER A 215 -3.99 8.69 -18.73
C SER A 215 -5.35 8.04 -19.02
N ALA A 216 -6.37 8.34 -18.21
CA ALA A 216 -7.73 7.84 -18.43
C ALA A 216 -8.67 8.92 -18.99
N LYS A 217 -9.89 8.51 -19.40
CA LYS A 217 -10.89 9.43 -19.98
C LYS A 217 -11.63 10.24 -18.91
N ALA A 218 -11.81 9.69 -17.72
CA ALA A 218 -12.52 10.33 -16.63
C ALA A 218 -11.81 10.04 -15.31
N VAL A 219 -11.95 10.91 -14.33
CA VAL A 219 -11.44 10.71 -12.99
C VAL A 219 -12.61 10.51 -12.02
N PRO A 220 -12.59 9.50 -11.13
CA PRO A 220 -13.55 9.37 -10.06
C PRO A 220 -13.52 10.58 -9.12
N GLU A 221 -14.66 10.92 -8.53
CA GLU A 221 -14.75 12.01 -7.56
C GLU A 221 -13.91 11.75 -6.31
N LYS A 222 -13.87 10.49 -5.89
CA LYS A 222 -13.07 10.00 -4.75
C LYS A 222 -12.36 8.72 -5.16
N LEU A 223 -11.15 8.53 -4.69
CA LEU A 223 -10.35 7.32 -4.95
C LEU A 223 -9.29 7.09 -3.89
N MET A 224 -8.68 5.91 -3.92
CA MET A 224 -7.61 5.52 -3.01
C MET A 224 -6.38 5.07 -3.78
N LEU A 225 -5.25 5.75 -3.57
CA LEU A 225 -3.94 5.33 -4.07
C LEU A 225 -3.44 4.12 -3.28
N LEU A 226 -2.85 3.14 -3.96
CA LEU A 226 -2.27 1.94 -3.35
C LEU A 226 -0.76 1.94 -3.55
N ASP A 227 0.02 1.89 -2.44
CA ASP A 227 1.49 1.82 -2.47
C ASP A 227 2.03 0.81 -1.43
N ASP A 228 3.31 0.44 -1.53
CA ASP A 228 3.92 -0.53 -0.64
C ASP A 228 4.43 0.08 0.67
N VAL A 229 5.06 1.24 0.62
CA VAL A 229 5.63 1.88 1.82
C VAL A 229 5.51 3.39 1.77
N MET A 230 5.03 3.96 2.84
CA MET A 230 5.03 5.40 3.07
C MET A 230 6.25 5.77 3.92
N THR A 231 7.18 6.52 3.33
CA THR A 231 8.32 7.13 4.03
C THR A 231 8.08 8.62 4.23
N THR A 232 8.25 9.40 3.16
CA THR A 232 7.98 10.84 3.14
C THR A 232 6.62 11.20 2.58
N GLY A 233 5.89 10.23 2.01
CA GLY A 233 4.64 10.48 1.29
C GLY A 233 4.79 11.13 -0.09
N ALA A 234 6.00 11.50 -0.50
CA ALA A 234 6.22 12.28 -1.73
C ALA A 234 5.66 11.63 -3.01
N THR A 235 5.65 10.30 -3.08
CA THR A 235 5.07 9.59 -4.23
C THR A 235 3.55 9.71 -4.25
N LEU A 236 2.90 9.51 -3.09
CA LEU A 236 1.45 9.67 -2.95
C LEU A 236 1.03 11.11 -3.24
N GLU A 237 1.78 12.09 -2.71
CA GLU A 237 1.52 13.51 -2.97
C GLU A 237 1.60 13.85 -4.48
N ALA A 238 2.62 13.37 -5.18
CA ALA A 238 2.75 13.61 -6.62
C ALA A 238 1.61 12.96 -7.42
N CYS A 239 1.17 11.75 -7.04
CA CYS A 239 0.00 11.09 -7.62
C CYS A 239 -1.28 11.88 -7.32
N ALA A 240 -1.46 12.31 -6.06
CA ALA A 240 -2.63 13.06 -5.61
C ALA A 240 -2.74 14.42 -6.33
N HIS A 241 -1.64 15.15 -6.47
CA HIS A 241 -1.60 16.39 -7.26
C HIS A 241 -2.07 16.17 -8.70
N THR A 242 -1.60 15.11 -9.35
CA THR A 242 -2.00 14.77 -10.72
C THR A 242 -3.50 14.45 -10.80
N LEU A 243 -4.04 13.72 -9.82
CA LEU A 243 -5.45 13.35 -9.76
C LEU A 243 -6.35 14.54 -9.44
N LYS A 244 -5.95 15.39 -8.50
CA LYS A 244 -6.67 16.64 -8.19
C LYS A 244 -6.70 17.60 -9.40
N ALA A 245 -5.57 17.72 -10.12
CA ALA A 245 -5.51 18.50 -11.36
C ALA A 245 -6.41 17.93 -12.46
N ALA A 246 -6.66 16.62 -12.47
CA ALA A 246 -7.61 15.96 -13.36
C ALA A 246 -9.08 16.09 -12.91
N GLY A 247 -9.36 16.70 -11.74
CA GLY A 247 -10.71 16.96 -11.23
C GLY A 247 -11.17 16.03 -10.09
N CYS A 248 -10.31 15.16 -9.56
CA CYS A 248 -10.64 14.35 -8.39
C CYS A 248 -10.83 15.25 -7.15
N LYS A 249 -11.89 15.05 -6.38
CA LYS A 249 -12.20 15.87 -5.20
C LYS A 249 -11.49 15.37 -3.94
N GLU A 250 -11.47 14.06 -3.74
CA GLU A 250 -10.85 13.46 -2.56
C GLU A 250 -9.91 12.33 -2.96
N VAL A 251 -8.65 12.41 -2.51
CA VAL A 251 -7.61 11.41 -2.78
C VAL A 251 -7.11 10.85 -1.46
N PHE A 252 -7.36 9.58 -1.23
CA PHE A 252 -6.84 8.84 -0.09
C PHE A 252 -5.60 8.03 -0.49
N GLY A 253 -4.78 7.66 0.49
CA GLY A 253 -3.66 6.73 0.30
C GLY A 253 -3.82 5.50 1.19
N LEU A 254 -3.46 4.32 0.67
CA LEU A 254 -3.32 3.08 1.41
C LEU A 254 -1.93 2.52 1.17
N CYS A 255 -1.11 2.46 2.22
CA CYS A 255 0.21 1.86 2.19
C CYS A 255 0.26 0.63 3.07
N LEU A 256 0.97 -0.41 2.63
CA LEU A 256 1.17 -1.59 3.45
C LEU A 256 2.03 -1.27 4.67
N PHE A 257 3.12 -0.54 4.47
CA PHE A 257 4.06 -0.23 5.54
C PHE A 257 4.28 1.28 5.68
N PHE A 258 4.63 1.71 6.91
CA PHE A 258 5.08 3.08 7.19
C PHE A 258 6.42 3.06 7.92
N ASP A 259 7.30 3.99 7.55
CA ASP A 259 8.64 4.19 8.10
C ASP A 259 8.77 5.56 8.79
#